data_7bc02075cf8e2c70194991ef21dae59f
#
_entry.id   7bc02075cf8e2c70194991ef21dae59f
#
_cell.length_a   1.000
_cell.length_b   1.000
_cell.length_c   1.000
_cell.angle_alpha   90.00
_cell.angle_beta   90.00
_cell.angle_gamma   90.00
#
_symmetry.space_group_name_H-M   'P 1'
#
loop_
_entity.id
_entity.type
_entity.pdbx_description
1 polymer ?
#
loop_
_entity_poly.entity_id
_entity_poly.type
_entity_poly.pdbx_seq_one_letter_code
_entity_poly.pdbx_strand_id
1 'polypeptide(L)'
;MDTVSKLSRYAASIGSSVRVIGEPKTIDNDLGETDHCPGFGSAAKFIATAFTEIACDCFVYDVPSVTIVEVMGRNAGWLTAASALARIEGRKVPQLIYLCEKAFDEDRFIEDVNEALKKENNIIIAVSEGVKTADGNYVGEETKSGKEDVFGHKYLSGVGKYLEGLVGEK
;
A
#
# COMPACT_ATOMS: atom_id res chain seq x y z
N MET A 1 5.33 -2.47 -19.91
CA MET A 1 5.96 -1.54 -20.89
C MET A 1 7.26 -2.07 -21.46
N ASP A 2 8.14 -2.73 -20.71
CA ASP A 2 9.40 -3.32 -21.24
C ASP A 2 9.17 -4.31 -22.39
N THR A 3 8.21 -5.22 -22.26
CA THR A 3 7.83 -6.17 -23.33
C THR A 3 7.40 -5.46 -24.62
N VAL A 4 6.60 -4.40 -24.51
CA VAL A 4 6.15 -3.58 -25.65
C VAL A 4 7.36 -2.97 -26.37
N SER A 5 8.30 -2.38 -25.61
CA SER A 5 9.52 -1.79 -26.15
C SER A 5 10.40 -2.85 -26.87
N LYS A 6 10.55 -4.04 -26.27
CA LYS A 6 11.28 -5.15 -26.87
C LYS A 6 10.63 -5.64 -28.17
N LEU A 7 9.31 -5.83 -28.16
CA LEU A 7 8.55 -6.25 -29.36
C LEU A 7 8.63 -5.21 -30.47
N SER A 8 8.49 -3.92 -30.16
CA SER A 8 8.61 -2.85 -31.15
C SER A 8 9.99 -2.84 -31.81
N ARG A 9 11.06 -2.96 -31.02
CA ARG A 9 12.43 -3.04 -31.55
C ARG A 9 12.67 -4.30 -32.39
N TYR A 10 12.14 -5.43 -31.96
CA TYR A 10 12.25 -6.68 -32.72
C TYR A 10 11.50 -6.58 -34.05
N ALA A 11 10.25 -6.09 -34.06
CA ALA A 11 9.50 -5.88 -35.29
C ALA A 11 10.25 -4.99 -36.29
N ALA A 12 10.84 -3.91 -35.83
CA ALA A 12 11.66 -3.03 -36.66
C ALA A 12 12.91 -3.75 -37.21
N SER A 13 13.58 -4.59 -36.40
CA SER A 13 14.81 -5.30 -36.80
C SER A 13 14.57 -6.34 -37.91
N ILE A 14 13.37 -6.90 -38.00
CA ILE A 14 13.01 -7.88 -39.05
C ILE A 14 12.21 -7.25 -40.21
N GLY A 15 12.12 -5.91 -40.27
CA GLY A 15 11.42 -5.20 -41.33
C GLY A 15 9.90 -5.45 -41.33
N SER A 16 9.31 -5.80 -40.17
CA SER A 16 7.86 -6.04 -40.04
C SER A 16 7.07 -4.74 -40.12
N SER A 17 5.94 -4.78 -40.80
CA SER A 17 4.97 -3.67 -40.83
C SER A 17 4.08 -3.58 -39.59
N VAL A 18 4.21 -4.51 -38.64
CA VAL A 18 3.44 -4.53 -37.41
C VAL A 18 3.83 -3.35 -36.51
N ARG A 19 2.84 -2.59 -36.09
CA ARG A 19 3.03 -1.51 -35.12
C ARG A 19 2.65 -2.02 -33.73
N VAL A 20 3.54 -1.84 -32.75
CA VAL A 20 3.32 -2.21 -31.36
C VAL A 20 3.11 -0.93 -30.56
N ILE A 21 1.92 -0.76 -30.01
CA ILE A 21 1.54 0.38 -29.18
C ILE A 21 1.33 -0.10 -27.76
N GLY A 22 1.97 0.58 -26.80
CA GLY A 22 1.78 0.32 -25.38
C GLY A 22 0.83 1.33 -24.76
N GLU A 23 -0.21 0.85 -24.11
CA GLU A 23 -1.07 1.67 -23.26
C GLU A 23 -0.72 1.40 -21.79
N PRO A 24 -0.11 2.36 -21.06
CA PRO A 24 0.23 2.15 -19.66
C PRO A 24 -1.02 2.17 -18.81
N LYS A 25 -1.12 1.21 -17.87
CA LYS A 25 -2.23 1.10 -16.94
C LYS A 25 -1.70 0.59 -15.59
N THR A 26 -1.97 1.35 -14.54
CA THR A 26 -1.71 0.98 -13.14
C THR A 26 -2.72 1.67 -12.24
N ILE A 27 -3.15 1.00 -11.17
CA ILE A 27 -3.97 1.61 -10.13
C ILE A 27 -3.14 2.31 -9.06
N ASP A 28 -1.82 2.07 -9.03
CA ASP A 28 -0.90 2.66 -8.04
C ASP A 28 -0.65 4.15 -8.27
N ASN A 29 -1.01 4.65 -9.46
CA ASN A 29 -0.80 6.04 -9.87
C ASN A 29 0.68 6.46 -9.86
N ASP A 30 1.57 5.54 -10.24
CA ASP A 30 3.03 5.68 -10.16
C ASP A 30 3.71 5.96 -11.50
N LEU A 31 2.96 6.34 -12.53
CA LEU A 31 3.50 6.74 -13.83
C LEU A 31 3.95 8.20 -13.79
N GLY A 32 5.19 8.45 -14.19
CA GLY A 32 5.72 9.79 -14.33
C GLY A 32 4.91 10.63 -15.32
N GLU A 33 4.83 11.94 -15.06
CA GLU A 33 4.13 12.93 -15.91
C GLU A 33 2.65 12.59 -16.18
N THR A 34 2.02 11.83 -15.28
CA THR A 34 0.62 11.41 -15.38
C THR A 34 -0.10 11.72 -14.07
N ASP A 35 -1.08 12.63 -14.11
CA ASP A 35 -1.83 13.03 -12.91
C ASP A 35 -2.71 11.90 -12.40
N HIS A 36 -3.43 11.23 -13.30
CA HIS A 36 -4.34 10.13 -12.98
C HIS A 36 -4.16 8.96 -13.93
N CYS A 37 -3.63 7.86 -13.41
CA CYS A 37 -3.54 6.61 -14.15
C CYS A 37 -4.93 5.95 -14.30
N PRO A 38 -5.17 5.22 -15.41
CA PRO A 38 -6.41 4.50 -15.60
C PRO A 38 -6.67 3.51 -14.47
N GLY A 39 -7.84 3.64 -13.83
CA GLY A 39 -8.27 2.80 -12.70
C GLY A 39 -7.93 3.34 -11.31
N PHE A 40 -7.01 4.32 -11.18
CA PHE A 40 -6.64 4.88 -9.88
C PHE A 40 -7.84 5.50 -9.14
N GLY A 41 -8.64 6.34 -9.80
CA GLY A 41 -9.78 7.00 -9.17
C GLY A 41 -10.84 6.00 -8.65
N SER A 42 -11.08 4.91 -9.38
CA SER A 42 -11.97 3.83 -8.92
C SER A 42 -11.37 3.06 -7.75
N ALA A 43 -10.06 2.78 -7.79
CA ALA A 43 -9.36 2.12 -6.70
C ALA A 43 -9.34 2.98 -5.43
N ALA A 44 -9.07 4.28 -5.54
CA ALA A 44 -9.11 5.23 -4.43
C ALA A 44 -10.50 5.29 -3.78
N LYS A 45 -11.57 5.34 -4.59
CA LYS A 45 -12.94 5.28 -4.09
C LYS A 45 -13.23 3.97 -3.37
N PHE A 46 -12.78 2.84 -3.92
CA PHE A 46 -12.93 1.53 -3.28
C PHE A 46 -12.21 1.50 -1.93
N ILE A 47 -10.97 1.97 -1.84
CA ILE A 47 -10.20 2.05 -0.60
C ILE A 47 -10.95 2.89 0.45
N ALA A 48 -11.43 4.08 0.10
CA ALA A 48 -12.18 4.94 1.01
C ALA A 48 -13.45 4.25 1.53
N THR A 49 -14.19 3.58 0.64
CA THR A 49 -15.40 2.83 1.02
C THR A 49 -15.07 1.65 1.94
N ALA A 50 -14.05 0.84 1.58
CA ALA A 50 -13.64 -0.31 2.37
C ALA A 50 -13.19 0.10 3.79
N PHE A 51 -12.43 1.18 3.94
CA PHE A 51 -12.06 1.70 5.26
C PHE A 51 -13.27 2.16 6.08
N THR A 52 -14.28 2.72 5.44
CA THR A 52 -15.54 3.09 6.11
C THR A 52 -16.30 1.86 6.59
N GLU A 53 -16.36 0.81 5.79
CA GLU A 53 -17.00 -0.47 6.15
C GLU A 53 -16.25 -1.19 7.27
N ILE A 54 -14.92 -1.29 7.16
CA ILE A 54 -14.05 -1.86 8.21
C ILE A 54 -14.25 -1.09 9.53
N ALA A 55 -14.35 0.24 9.47
CA ALA A 55 -14.62 1.06 10.65
C ALA A 55 -15.95 0.72 11.30
N CYS A 56 -17.00 0.51 10.50
CA CYS A 56 -18.30 0.11 11.05
C CYS A 56 -18.22 -1.21 11.81
N ASP A 57 -17.45 -2.17 11.31
CA ASP A 57 -17.26 -3.47 11.95
C ASP A 57 -16.40 -3.37 13.22
N CYS A 58 -15.25 -2.68 13.14
CA CYS A 58 -14.33 -2.53 14.26
C CYS A 58 -14.95 -1.83 15.47
N PHE A 59 -15.83 -0.86 15.25
CA PHE A 59 -16.45 -0.09 16.35
C PHE A 59 -17.70 -0.73 16.96
N VAL A 60 -18.05 -1.96 16.55
CA VAL A 60 -19.16 -2.72 17.18
C VAL A 60 -18.74 -3.26 18.55
N TYR A 61 -17.46 -3.57 18.73
CA TYR A 61 -16.97 -4.21 19.94
C TYR A 61 -16.37 -3.18 20.91
N ASP A 62 -16.70 -3.32 22.20
CA ASP A 62 -16.17 -2.49 23.30
C ASP A 62 -14.94 -3.17 23.94
N VAL A 63 -14.02 -3.61 23.11
CA VAL A 63 -12.74 -4.17 23.52
C VAL A 63 -11.61 -3.49 22.74
N PRO A 64 -10.47 -3.19 23.38
CA PRO A 64 -9.35 -2.60 22.69
C PRO A 64 -8.90 -3.46 21.50
N SER A 65 -8.77 -2.84 20.33
CA SER A 65 -8.31 -3.53 19.13
C SER A 65 -7.48 -2.64 18.22
N VAL A 66 -6.53 -3.28 17.53
CA VAL A 66 -5.71 -2.64 16.48
C VAL A 66 -5.95 -3.39 15.18
N THR A 67 -6.56 -2.71 14.21
CA THR A 67 -6.79 -3.26 12.88
C THR A 67 -5.78 -2.67 11.90
N ILE A 68 -4.92 -3.50 11.34
CA ILE A 68 -3.90 -3.08 10.38
C ILE A 68 -4.37 -3.49 8.98
N VAL A 69 -4.51 -2.51 8.09
CA VAL A 69 -4.92 -2.72 6.69
C VAL A 69 -3.73 -2.43 5.79
N GLU A 70 -3.18 -3.49 5.22
CA GLU A 70 -2.13 -3.39 4.20
C GLU A 70 -2.75 -3.00 2.88
N VAL A 71 -2.26 -1.93 2.27
CA VAL A 71 -2.75 -1.37 1.02
C VAL A 71 -1.69 -1.49 -0.06
N MET A 72 -2.12 -1.90 -1.26
CA MET A 72 -1.29 -1.98 -2.45
C MET A 72 -0.65 -0.62 -2.79
N GLY A 73 0.55 -0.68 -3.35
CA GLY A 73 1.35 0.48 -3.76
C GLY A 73 2.79 0.35 -3.28
N ARG A 74 3.62 -0.33 -4.11
CA ARG A 74 5.01 -0.64 -3.76
C ARG A 74 5.91 0.59 -3.74
N ASN A 75 5.73 1.47 -4.71
CA ASN A 75 6.62 2.61 -4.95
C ASN A 75 5.90 3.95 -4.84
N ALA A 76 4.57 3.93 -4.68
CA ALA A 76 3.75 5.12 -4.53
C ALA A 76 2.61 4.87 -3.54
N GLY A 77 2.47 5.73 -2.56
CA GLY A 77 1.50 5.61 -1.47
C GLY A 77 0.12 6.22 -1.78
N TRP A 78 -0.22 6.50 -3.02
CA TRP A 78 -1.47 7.16 -3.40
C TRP A 78 -2.71 6.39 -2.95
N LEU A 79 -2.74 5.06 -3.10
CA LEU A 79 -3.86 4.24 -2.65
C LEU A 79 -3.94 4.21 -1.12
N THR A 80 -2.81 4.11 -0.43
CA THR A 80 -2.77 4.19 1.03
C THR A 80 -3.24 5.56 1.52
N ALA A 81 -2.80 6.64 0.87
CA ALA A 81 -3.26 7.99 1.17
C ALA A 81 -4.76 8.17 0.94
N ALA A 82 -5.34 7.48 -0.06
CA ALA A 82 -6.78 7.53 -0.33
C ALA A 82 -7.63 6.99 0.84
N SER A 83 -7.06 6.19 1.75
CA SER A 83 -7.74 5.76 2.97
C SER A 83 -8.18 6.94 3.84
N ALA A 84 -7.47 8.08 3.77
CA ALA A 84 -7.83 9.32 4.48
C ALA A 84 -9.20 9.88 4.03
N LEU A 85 -9.68 9.53 2.85
CA LEU A 85 -11.01 9.93 2.37
C LEU A 85 -12.15 9.28 3.17
N ALA A 86 -11.88 8.19 3.90
CA ALA A 86 -12.85 7.60 4.83
C ALA A 86 -13.14 8.49 6.05
N ARG A 87 -12.35 9.54 6.27
CA ARG A 87 -12.58 10.56 7.32
C ARG A 87 -13.76 11.51 7.05
N ILE A 88 -14.55 11.21 6.04
CA ILE A 88 -15.77 11.95 5.71
C ILE A 88 -16.79 11.72 6.84
N GLU A 89 -17.61 12.72 7.10
CA GLU A 89 -18.69 12.69 8.11
C GLU A 89 -18.24 12.64 9.59
N GLY A 90 -17.05 13.15 9.87
CA GLY A 90 -16.54 13.30 11.25
C GLY A 90 -15.92 12.04 11.85
N ARG A 91 -15.86 10.93 11.12
CA ARG A 91 -15.09 9.74 11.52
C ARG A 91 -13.60 9.98 11.33
N LYS A 92 -12.81 9.65 12.34
CA LYS A 92 -11.34 9.84 12.32
C LYS A 92 -10.60 8.55 11.92
N VAL A 93 -11.06 7.88 10.88
CA VAL A 93 -10.46 6.63 10.39
C VAL A 93 -9.85 6.81 9.01
N PRO A 94 -8.71 6.15 8.73
CA PRO A 94 -7.82 5.52 9.71
C PRO A 94 -7.17 6.56 10.64
N GLN A 95 -6.83 6.16 11.86
CA GLN A 95 -6.13 7.03 12.81
C GLN A 95 -4.69 7.26 12.39
N LEU A 96 -4.02 6.21 11.90
CA LEU A 96 -2.62 6.23 11.48
C LEU A 96 -2.51 5.82 10.01
N ILE A 97 -1.62 6.48 9.26
CA ILE A 97 -1.36 6.19 7.83
C ILE A 97 0.15 6.20 7.62
N TYR A 98 0.69 5.07 7.16
CA TYR A 98 2.12 4.90 6.85
C TYR A 98 2.32 4.72 5.35
N LEU A 99 2.96 5.70 4.72
CA LEU A 99 3.22 5.76 3.28
C LEU A 99 4.61 5.24 2.95
N CYS A 100 4.78 4.61 1.80
CA CYS A 100 6.08 4.09 1.35
C CYS A 100 7.12 5.17 1.03
N GLU A 101 6.72 6.43 0.89
CA GLU A 101 7.61 7.58 0.66
C GLU A 101 8.35 8.06 1.91
N LYS A 102 7.95 7.57 3.08
CA LYS A 102 8.61 7.92 4.35
C LYS A 102 9.30 6.71 4.93
N ALA A 103 10.52 6.93 5.44
CA ALA A 103 11.21 5.90 6.21
C ALA A 103 10.34 5.48 7.41
N PHE A 104 10.18 4.16 7.55
CA PHE A 104 9.45 3.55 8.65
C PHE A 104 10.38 3.31 9.83
N ASP A 105 9.91 3.64 11.01
CA ASP A 105 10.58 3.45 12.28
C ASP A 105 9.67 2.63 13.21
N GLU A 106 10.14 1.49 13.68
CA GLU A 106 9.34 0.55 14.46
C GLU A 106 9.02 1.08 15.87
N ASP A 107 9.99 1.73 16.52
CA ASP A 107 9.77 2.27 17.85
C ASP A 107 8.75 3.42 17.79
N ARG A 108 8.88 4.27 16.78
CA ARG A 108 7.91 5.34 16.52
C ARG A 108 6.52 4.79 16.21
N PHE A 109 6.44 3.70 15.44
CA PHE A 109 5.17 3.04 15.14
C PHE A 109 4.47 2.58 16.42
N ILE A 110 5.19 1.93 17.33
CA ILE A 110 4.64 1.47 18.61
C ILE A 110 4.22 2.65 19.51
N GLU A 111 5.00 3.73 19.53
CA GLU A 111 4.61 4.96 20.25
C GLU A 111 3.30 5.52 19.70
N ASP A 112 3.18 5.66 18.37
CA ASP A 112 1.99 6.20 17.70
C ASP A 112 0.75 5.31 17.99
N VAL A 113 0.89 3.99 17.97
CA VAL A 113 -0.16 3.02 18.33
C VAL A 113 -0.61 3.22 19.77
N ASN A 114 0.33 3.28 20.71
CA ASN A 114 0.02 3.48 22.13
C ASN A 114 -0.65 4.83 22.40
N GLU A 115 -0.23 5.88 21.70
CA GLU A 115 -0.86 7.19 21.80
C GLU A 115 -2.29 7.21 21.24
N ALA A 116 -2.52 6.48 20.15
CA ALA A 116 -3.85 6.36 19.56
C ALA A 116 -4.80 5.57 20.49
N LEU A 117 -4.33 4.46 21.06
CA LEU A 117 -5.12 3.64 22.01
C LEU A 117 -5.49 4.36 23.30
N LYS A 118 -4.69 5.37 23.73
CA LYS A 118 -5.08 6.23 24.87
C LYS A 118 -6.30 7.10 24.58
N LYS A 119 -6.60 7.33 23.30
CA LYS A 119 -7.71 8.22 22.86
C LYS A 119 -8.94 7.43 22.44
N GLU A 120 -8.75 6.27 21.84
CA GLU A 120 -9.83 5.43 21.29
C GLU A 120 -9.49 3.95 21.52
N ASN A 121 -10.46 3.15 21.96
CA ASN A 121 -10.26 1.72 22.20
C ASN A 121 -9.97 0.94 20.91
N ASN A 122 -10.56 1.37 19.79
CA ASN A 122 -10.42 0.70 18.50
C ASN A 122 -9.73 1.63 17.53
N ILE A 123 -8.59 1.21 16.99
CA ILE A 123 -7.82 1.98 16.00
C ILE A 123 -7.65 1.20 14.71
N ILE A 124 -7.67 1.94 13.61
CA ILE A 124 -7.43 1.41 12.27
C ILE A 124 -6.20 2.10 11.71
N ILE A 125 -5.29 1.29 11.20
CA ILE A 125 -4.01 1.71 10.62
C ILE A 125 -4.00 1.35 9.15
N ALA A 126 -3.72 2.31 8.28
CA ALA A 126 -3.42 2.07 6.88
C ALA A 126 -1.90 2.02 6.69
N VAL A 127 -1.40 0.98 6.05
CA VAL A 127 0.03 0.85 5.75
C VAL A 127 0.24 0.46 4.30
N SER A 128 1.16 1.13 3.60
CA SER A 128 1.54 0.72 2.25
C SER A 128 2.38 -0.57 2.29
N GLU A 129 2.13 -1.50 1.37
CA GLU A 129 2.94 -2.71 1.21
C GLU A 129 4.44 -2.40 0.94
N GLY A 130 4.73 -1.21 0.45
CA GLY A 130 6.06 -0.76 0.05
C GLY A 130 6.83 0.04 1.11
N VAL A 131 6.39 0.08 2.38
CA VAL A 131 7.13 0.80 3.43
C VAL A 131 8.51 0.23 3.64
N LYS A 132 9.49 1.12 3.85
CA LYS A 132 10.91 0.80 3.99
C LYS A 132 11.48 1.46 5.23
N THR A 133 12.47 0.80 5.82
CA THR A 133 13.32 1.39 6.86
C THR A 133 14.19 2.51 6.29
N ALA A 134 14.86 3.27 7.15
CA ALA A 134 15.81 4.31 6.75
C ALA A 134 16.96 3.78 5.87
N ASP A 135 17.32 2.50 6.04
CA ASP A 135 18.36 1.83 5.24
C ASP A 135 17.86 1.36 3.87
N GLY A 136 16.57 1.58 3.55
CA GLY A 136 15.96 1.22 2.28
C GLY A 136 15.49 -0.24 2.16
N ASN A 137 15.55 -1.02 3.23
CA ASN A 137 15.04 -2.39 3.28
C ASN A 137 13.51 -2.38 3.47
N TYR A 138 12.80 -3.30 2.81
CA TYR A 138 11.37 -3.42 3.02
C TYR A 138 11.07 -3.97 4.43
N VAL A 139 10.09 -3.36 5.09
CA VAL A 139 9.62 -3.81 6.41
C VAL A 139 9.01 -5.21 6.30
N GLY A 140 9.45 -6.13 7.16
CA GLY A 140 9.01 -7.53 7.16
C GLY A 140 9.65 -8.40 6.08
N GLU A 141 10.67 -7.91 5.34
CA GLU A 141 11.38 -8.71 4.31
C GLU A 141 12.11 -9.93 4.91
N GLU A 142 12.64 -9.80 6.12
CA GLU A 142 13.37 -10.88 6.80
C GLU A 142 12.52 -12.11 7.13
N THR A 143 11.20 -11.94 7.21
CA THR A 143 10.27 -13.04 7.50
C THR A 143 10.00 -13.92 6.28
N LYS A 144 10.57 -13.62 5.12
CA LYS A 144 10.27 -14.34 3.87
C LYS A 144 11.51 -14.90 3.20
N SER A 145 11.48 -16.19 3.03
CA SER A 145 12.35 -16.92 2.10
C SER A 145 12.27 -16.29 0.70
N GLY A 146 13.32 -15.63 0.24
CA GLY A 146 13.58 -14.95 -1.02
C GLY A 146 12.95 -15.50 -2.30
N LYS A 147 11.62 -15.65 -2.33
CA LYS A 147 10.87 -16.02 -3.52
C LYS A 147 10.67 -14.77 -4.38
N GLU A 148 11.20 -14.82 -5.59
CA GLU A 148 10.93 -13.85 -6.63
C GLU A 148 9.79 -14.38 -7.53
N ASP A 149 9.01 -13.44 -8.09
CA ASP A 149 8.06 -13.79 -9.13
C ASP A 149 8.78 -14.12 -10.45
N VAL A 150 8.02 -14.59 -11.44
CA VAL A 150 8.56 -14.95 -12.77
C VAL A 150 9.20 -13.76 -13.52
N PHE A 151 9.08 -12.55 -12.99
CA PHE A 151 9.64 -11.32 -13.55
C PHE A 151 10.85 -10.81 -12.76
N GLY A 152 11.28 -11.52 -11.71
CA GLY A 152 12.39 -11.14 -10.84
C GLY A 152 12.03 -10.09 -9.78
N HIS A 153 10.75 -9.89 -9.48
CA HIS A 153 10.33 -9.03 -8.39
C HIS A 153 10.20 -9.83 -7.10
N LYS A 154 10.73 -9.31 -6.02
CA LYS A 154 10.52 -9.89 -4.69
C LYS A 154 9.03 -9.84 -4.31
N TYR A 155 8.51 -10.94 -3.79
CA TYR A 155 7.18 -10.94 -3.19
C TYR A 155 7.19 -10.03 -1.96
N LEU A 156 6.54 -8.88 -2.08
CA LEU A 156 6.22 -8.03 -0.95
C LEU A 156 4.83 -8.44 -0.48
N SER A 157 4.71 -9.07 0.64
CA SER A 157 3.42 -9.28 1.27
C SER A 157 3.63 -9.54 2.74
N GLY A 158 2.75 -9.02 3.58
CA GLY A 158 2.73 -9.29 4.99
C GLY A 158 3.44 -8.26 5.84
N VAL A 159 3.60 -7.02 5.36
CA VAL A 159 3.93 -5.91 6.26
C VAL A 159 2.88 -5.81 7.37
N GLY A 160 1.59 -5.96 7.04
CA GLY A 160 0.52 -6.02 8.03
C GLY A 160 0.71 -7.15 9.03
N LYS A 161 1.12 -8.34 8.56
CA LYS A 161 1.41 -9.49 9.42
C LYS A 161 2.63 -9.28 10.31
N TYR A 162 3.66 -8.64 9.79
CA TYR A 162 4.84 -8.26 10.56
C TYR A 162 4.48 -7.28 11.69
N LEU A 163 3.72 -6.23 11.36
CA LEU A 163 3.30 -5.22 12.32
C LEU A 163 2.31 -5.77 13.37
N GLU A 164 1.46 -6.73 13.00
CA GLU A 164 0.63 -7.48 13.95
C GLU A 164 1.50 -8.15 15.02
N GLY A 165 2.59 -8.81 14.59
CA GLY A 165 3.57 -9.41 15.52
C GLY A 165 4.16 -8.38 16.46
N LEU A 166 4.63 -7.23 15.95
CA LEU A 166 5.20 -6.15 16.77
C LEU A 166 4.22 -5.61 17.82
N VAL A 167 2.95 -5.44 17.47
CA VAL A 167 1.91 -4.97 18.40
C VAL A 167 1.56 -6.03 19.44
N GLY A 168 1.57 -7.32 19.06
CA GLY A 168 1.23 -8.43 19.95
C GLY A 168 2.30 -8.77 20.98
N GLU A 169 3.57 -8.40 20.75
CA GLU A 169 4.70 -8.68 21.64
C GLU A 169 4.92 -7.60 22.72
N LYS A 170 4.32 -6.45 22.60
CA LYS A 170 4.46 -5.27 23.47
C LYS A 170 3.15 -4.87 24.11
#